data_49c4ec2a1d0bd43fa2f9ff83ac206aae
#
_entry.id   49c4ec2a1d0bd43fa2f9ff83ac206aae
#
_cell.length_a   1.000
_cell.length_b   1.000
_cell.length_c   1.000
_cell.angle_alpha   90.00
_cell.angle_beta   90.00
_cell.angle_gamma   90.00
#
_symmetry.space_group_name_H-M   'P 1'
#
loop_
_entity.id
_entity.type
_entity.pdbx_description
1 polymer ?
#
loop_
_entity_poly.entity_id
_entity_poly.type
_entity_poly.pdbx_seq_one_letter_code
_entity_poly.pdbx_strand_id
1 'polypeptide(L)'
;MTKSELLNNTEFKKADGSLPIIYITSDDDVVKIGGIVSSPMVGRIYFSEVKKTITKDKLLTNKEFICASEDSEILIDFGGYRRETLDCYVKVDDSCINIIEL
;
A
#
# COMPACT_ATOMS: atom_id res chain seq x y z
N MET A 1 -8.25 -0.44 -5.05
CA MET A 1 -8.17 0.43 -3.84
C MET A 1 -7.52 1.74 -4.23
N THR A 2 -8.21 2.84 -4.02
CA THR A 2 -7.66 4.18 -4.25
C THR A 2 -6.91 4.68 -3.02
N LYS A 3 -6.15 5.76 -3.19
CA LYS A 3 -5.52 6.46 -2.07
C LYS A 3 -6.57 6.85 -1.02
N SER A 4 -7.68 7.43 -1.45
CA SER A 4 -8.77 7.84 -0.55
C SER A 4 -9.36 6.65 0.20
N GLU A 5 -9.59 5.53 -0.47
CA GLU A 5 -10.11 4.32 0.16
C GLU A 5 -9.18 3.78 1.23
N LEU A 6 -7.86 3.77 0.97
CA LEU A 6 -6.88 3.36 1.98
C LEU A 6 -6.90 4.30 3.17
N LEU A 7 -6.85 5.62 2.94
CA LEU A 7 -6.83 6.61 4.01
C LEU A 7 -8.10 6.61 4.86
N ASN A 8 -9.23 6.23 4.28
CA ASN A 8 -10.51 6.16 4.99
C ASN A 8 -10.84 4.77 5.53
N ASN A 9 -9.97 3.79 5.27
CA ASN A 9 -10.14 2.44 5.77
C ASN A 9 -10.03 2.43 7.31
N THR A 10 -11.01 1.85 7.99
CA THR A 10 -11.09 1.85 9.45
C THR A 10 -9.88 1.18 10.10
N GLU A 11 -9.47 0.03 9.58
CA GLU A 11 -8.30 -0.71 10.08
C GLU A 11 -7.02 0.10 9.91
N PHE A 12 -6.84 0.69 8.73
CA PHE A 12 -5.66 1.51 8.43
C PHE A 12 -5.60 2.73 9.34
N LYS A 13 -6.72 3.41 9.54
CA LYS A 13 -6.79 4.60 10.40
C LYS A 13 -6.38 4.32 11.84
N LYS A 14 -6.80 3.16 12.37
CA LYS A 14 -6.53 2.77 13.76
C LYS A 14 -5.12 2.22 13.95
N ALA A 15 -4.46 1.81 12.88
CA ALA A 15 -3.15 1.18 12.96
C ALA A 15 -2.10 2.12 13.53
N ASP A 16 -1.20 1.57 14.34
CA ASP A 16 -0.05 2.30 14.85
C ASP A 16 0.84 2.74 13.68
N GLY A 17 1.34 3.97 13.73
CA GLY A 17 2.15 4.55 12.65
C GLY A 17 3.50 3.87 12.45
N SER A 18 3.99 3.14 13.43
CA SER A 18 5.26 2.41 13.33
C SER A 18 5.16 1.08 12.62
N LEU A 19 3.93 0.60 12.33
CA LEU A 19 3.74 -0.69 11.68
C LEU A 19 4.12 -0.66 10.21
N PRO A 20 4.86 -1.68 9.74
CA PRO A 20 5.21 -1.80 8.32
C PRO A 20 4.01 -2.23 7.48
N ILE A 21 4.06 -1.90 6.20
CA ILE A 21 3.01 -2.25 5.24
C ILE A 21 3.45 -3.47 4.44
N ILE A 22 2.58 -4.47 4.38
CA ILE A 22 2.81 -5.73 3.70
C ILE A 22 1.64 -6.01 2.77
N TYR A 23 1.92 -6.60 1.61
CA TYR A 23 0.91 -7.11 0.70
C TYR A 23 0.96 -8.63 0.72
N ILE A 24 -0.20 -9.27 0.81
CA ILE A 24 -0.32 -10.73 0.79
C ILE A 24 -1.12 -11.14 -0.45
N THR A 25 -0.51 -11.96 -1.30
CA THR A 25 -1.16 -12.44 -2.53
C THR A 25 -2.20 -13.51 -2.22
N SER A 26 -3.04 -13.82 -3.20
CA SER A 26 -4.02 -14.90 -3.07
C SER A 26 -3.35 -16.28 -2.90
N ASP A 27 -2.08 -16.40 -3.24
CA ASP A 27 -1.28 -17.62 -3.03
C ASP A 27 -0.51 -17.59 -1.70
N ASP A 28 -0.83 -16.65 -0.83
CA ASP A 28 -0.19 -16.45 0.48
C ASP A 28 1.27 -16.01 0.43
N ASP A 29 1.74 -15.49 -0.69
CA ASP A 29 3.06 -14.87 -0.77
C ASP A 29 3.05 -13.54 -0.04
N VAL A 30 4.10 -13.29 0.74
CA VAL A 30 4.26 -12.05 1.51
C VAL A 30 5.20 -11.11 0.77
N VAL A 31 4.69 -9.93 0.44
CA VAL A 31 5.45 -8.90 -0.28
C VAL A 31 5.64 -7.70 0.64
N LYS A 32 6.89 -7.38 0.94
CA LYS A 32 7.22 -6.23 1.80
C LYS A 32 7.23 -4.97 0.96
N ILE A 33 6.40 -4.01 1.33
CA ILE A 33 6.31 -2.73 0.63
C ILE A 33 7.34 -1.77 1.22
N GLY A 34 8.23 -1.26 0.38
CA GLY A 34 9.28 -0.36 0.83
C GLY A 34 9.48 0.86 -0.04
N GLY A 35 8.86 0.92 -1.20
CA GLY A 35 8.98 2.05 -2.11
C GLY A 35 7.62 2.53 -2.60
N ILE A 36 7.51 3.84 -2.81
CA ILE A 36 6.29 4.47 -3.32
C ILE A 36 6.67 5.31 -4.53
N VAL A 37 6.01 5.06 -5.65
CA VAL A 37 6.20 5.85 -6.87
C VAL A 37 4.82 6.24 -7.40
N SER A 38 4.61 7.53 -7.65
CA SER A 38 3.36 7.98 -8.24
C SER A 38 3.54 8.25 -9.72
N SER A 39 2.49 7.96 -10.48
CA SER A 39 2.40 8.27 -11.91
C SER A 39 1.14 9.13 -12.13
N PRO A 40 1.26 10.46 -11.90
CA PRO A 40 0.07 11.33 -11.90
C PRO A 40 -0.65 11.40 -13.23
N MET A 41 0.07 11.24 -14.34
CA MET A 41 -0.56 11.31 -15.68
C MET A 41 -1.56 10.18 -15.94
N VAL A 42 -1.40 9.06 -15.27
CA VAL A 42 -2.32 7.91 -15.40
C VAL A 42 -3.10 7.65 -14.11
N GLY A 43 -2.95 8.50 -13.10
CA GLY A 43 -3.69 8.39 -11.84
C GLY A 43 -3.37 7.13 -11.05
N ARG A 44 -2.09 6.77 -10.95
CA ARG A 44 -1.65 5.55 -10.28
C ARG A 44 -0.56 5.81 -9.25
N ILE A 45 -0.58 5.01 -8.18
CA ILE A 45 0.48 4.97 -7.17
C ILE A 45 0.97 3.53 -7.12
N TYR A 46 2.27 3.32 -7.26
CA TYR A 46 2.87 1.99 -7.18
C TYR A 46 3.51 1.79 -5.83
N PHE A 47 3.06 0.75 -5.12
CA PHE A 47 3.67 0.27 -3.88
C PHE A 47 4.63 -0.84 -4.29
N SER A 48 5.92 -0.59 -4.14
CA SER A 48 6.95 -1.47 -4.68
C SER A 48 7.65 -2.29 -3.62
N GLU A 49 7.96 -3.52 -3.98
CA GLU A 49 8.77 -4.40 -3.14
C GLU A 49 10.23 -3.94 -3.16
N VAL A 50 10.76 -3.63 -1.97
CA VAL A 50 12.18 -3.35 -1.78
C VAL A 50 12.63 -3.95 -0.44
N LYS A 51 13.95 -4.01 -0.21
CA LYS A 51 14.53 -4.65 0.98
C LYS A 51 14.03 -4.10 2.31
N LYS A 52 13.79 -2.79 2.40
CA LYS A 52 13.33 -2.15 3.63
C LYS A 52 11.84 -1.85 3.52
N THR A 53 11.08 -2.24 4.53
CA THR A 53 9.65 -1.91 4.58
C THR A 53 9.45 -0.44 4.91
N ILE A 54 8.38 0.13 4.36
CA ILE A 54 7.90 1.46 4.76
C ILE A 54 6.87 1.29 5.86
N THR A 55 6.91 2.18 6.85
CA THR A 55 5.89 2.21 7.91
C THR A 55 4.72 3.09 7.47
N LYS A 56 3.60 2.98 8.19
CA LYS A 56 2.45 3.86 7.97
C LYS A 56 2.86 5.33 8.07
N ASP A 57 3.62 5.72 9.09
CA ASP A 57 4.07 7.10 9.28
C ASP A 57 4.90 7.59 8.09
N LYS A 58 5.80 6.75 7.59
CA LYS A 58 6.63 7.09 6.44
C LYS A 58 5.81 7.20 5.15
N LEU A 59 4.80 6.35 5.00
CA LEU A 59 3.87 6.46 3.87
C LEU A 59 3.14 7.81 3.91
N LEU A 60 2.62 8.18 5.07
CA LEU A 60 1.83 9.41 5.22
C LEU A 60 2.66 10.68 5.05
N THR A 61 3.99 10.61 5.17
CA THR A 61 4.90 11.72 4.91
C THR A 61 5.67 11.60 3.59
N ASN A 62 5.44 10.54 2.84
CA ASN A 62 6.09 10.33 1.55
C ASN A 62 5.56 11.32 0.52
N LYS A 63 6.47 12.07 -0.14
CA LYS A 63 6.09 13.11 -1.10
C LYS A 63 5.29 12.58 -2.27
N GLU A 64 5.67 11.42 -2.81
CA GLU A 64 4.96 10.81 -3.93
C GLU A 64 3.53 10.48 -3.55
N PHE A 65 3.32 9.94 -2.36
CA PHE A 65 2.00 9.59 -1.85
C PHE A 65 1.17 10.85 -1.56
N ILE A 66 1.76 11.83 -0.87
CA ILE A 66 1.06 13.08 -0.50
C ILE A 66 0.60 13.83 -1.74
N CYS A 67 1.44 13.93 -2.77
CA CYS A 67 1.15 14.71 -3.98
C CYS A 67 0.21 13.99 -4.95
N ALA A 68 -0.01 12.70 -4.80
CA ALA A 68 -0.93 11.96 -5.64
C ALA A 68 -2.38 12.36 -5.34
N SER A 69 -3.22 12.38 -6.37
CA SER A 69 -4.64 12.71 -6.16
C SER A 69 -5.35 11.62 -5.36
N GLU A 70 -6.42 12.00 -4.67
CA GLU A 70 -7.19 11.12 -3.79
C GLU A 70 -7.81 9.92 -4.52
N ASP A 71 -8.11 10.06 -5.80
CA ASP A 71 -8.69 9.00 -6.63
C ASP A 71 -7.65 8.15 -7.37
N SER A 72 -6.36 8.37 -7.10
CA SER A 72 -5.29 7.54 -7.69
C SER A 72 -5.44 6.09 -7.25
N GLU A 73 -5.34 5.18 -8.21
CA GLU A 73 -5.36 3.73 -7.94
C GLU A 73 -4.03 3.28 -7.38
N ILE A 74 -4.08 2.45 -6.35
CA ILE A 74 -2.89 1.82 -5.78
C ILE A 74 -2.66 0.48 -6.48
N LEU A 75 -1.45 0.28 -7.00
CA LEU A 75 -1.02 -0.99 -7.57
C LEU A 75 0.19 -1.49 -6.79
N ILE A 76 0.34 -2.80 -6.77
CA ILE A 76 1.49 -3.45 -6.12
C ILE A 76 2.46 -3.88 -7.21
N ASP A 77 3.70 -3.41 -7.12
CA ASP A 77 4.76 -3.70 -8.09
C ASP A 77 5.79 -4.63 -7.44
N PHE A 78 5.80 -5.90 -7.87
CA PHE A 78 6.76 -6.87 -7.36
C PHE A 78 7.07 -7.95 -8.39
N GLY A 79 8.30 -8.44 -8.39
CA GLY A 79 8.73 -9.52 -9.27
C GLY A 79 8.54 -9.24 -10.75
N GLY A 80 8.55 -7.97 -11.16
CA GLY A 80 8.30 -7.56 -12.53
C GLY A 80 6.82 -7.50 -12.92
N TYR A 81 5.92 -7.73 -11.96
CA TYR A 81 4.48 -7.70 -12.16
C TYR A 81 3.85 -6.53 -11.44
N ARG A 82 2.75 -6.04 -11.97
CA ARG A 82 1.92 -5.01 -11.34
C ARG A 82 0.55 -5.60 -11.08
N ARG A 83 0.16 -5.63 -9.79
CA ARG A 83 -1.12 -6.17 -9.37
C ARG A 83 -2.07 -5.06 -8.96
N GLU A 84 -3.31 -5.15 -9.43
CA GLU A 84 -4.37 -4.24 -9.02
C GLU A 84 -4.81 -4.58 -7.59
N THR A 85 -5.33 -3.59 -6.89
CA THR A 85 -5.79 -3.74 -5.51
C THR A 85 -7.32 -3.66 -5.38
N LEU A 86 -8.05 -3.83 -6.49
CA LEU A 86 -9.52 -3.71 -6.52
C LEU A 86 -10.21 -4.65 -5.54
N ASP A 87 -9.73 -5.87 -5.44
CA ASP A 87 -10.32 -6.91 -4.58
C ASP A 87 -9.53 -7.10 -3.28
N CYS A 88 -8.75 -6.09 -2.90
CA CYS A 88 -7.96 -6.17 -1.68
C CYS A 88 -8.71 -5.61 -0.49
N TYR A 89 -8.39 -6.10 0.69
CA TYR A 89 -8.85 -5.54 1.95
C TYR A 89 -7.68 -5.35 2.90
N VAL A 90 -7.88 -4.54 3.93
CA VAL A 90 -6.83 -4.23 4.91
C VAL A 90 -7.15 -4.95 6.22
N LYS A 91 -6.16 -5.66 6.74
CA LYS A 91 -6.24 -6.28 8.07
C LYS A 91 -4.97 -5.95 8.85
N VAL A 92 -5.14 -5.44 10.06
CA VAL A 92 -4.02 -5.03 10.91
C VAL A 92 -3.86 -6.01 12.05
N ASP A 93 -2.63 -6.46 12.26
CA ASP A 93 -2.26 -7.28 13.42
C ASP A 93 -1.20 -6.53 14.25
N ASP A 94 -0.63 -7.19 15.25
CA ASP A 94 0.36 -6.57 16.14
C ASP A 94 1.68 -6.22 15.44
N SER A 95 1.93 -6.80 14.28
CA SER A 95 3.22 -6.69 13.58
C SER A 95 3.16 -5.88 12.29
N CYS A 96 2.02 -5.86 11.61
CA CYS A 96 1.93 -5.34 10.25
C CYS A 96 0.56 -4.77 9.91
N ILE A 97 0.56 -3.90 8.90
CA ILE A 97 -0.64 -3.52 8.16
C ILE A 97 -0.65 -4.38 6.91
N ASN A 98 -1.61 -5.28 6.80
CA ASN A 98 -1.67 -6.23 5.69
C ASN A 98 -2.70 -5.78 4.66
N ILE A 99 -2.26 -5.60 3.42
CA ILE A 99 -3.14 -5.42 2.27
C ILE A 99 -3.27 -6.80 1.65
N ILE A 100 -4.46 -7.40 1.72
CA ILE A 100 -4.68 -8.80 1.38
C ILE A 100 -5.49 -8.91 0.10
N GLU A 101 -4.94 -9.64 -0.86
CA GLU A 101 -5.62 -9.96 -2.13
C GLU A 101 -6.59 -11.12 -1.90
N LEU A 102 -7.81 -10.95 -2.36
CA LEU A 102 -8.83 -12.01 -2.30
C LEU A 102 -8.62 -13.10 -3.34
#